data_b767613aa77c17506dbd880fabf97e63
#
_entry.id   b767613aa77c17506dbd880fabf97e63
#
_cell.length_a   1.000
_cell.length_b   1.000
_cell.length_c   1.000
_cell.angle_alpha   90.00
_cell.angle_beta   90.00
_cell.angle_gamma   90.00
#
_symmetry.space_group_name_H-M   'P 1'
#
loop_
_entity.id
_entity.type
_entity.pdbx_description
1 polymer ?
#
loop_
_entity_poly.entity_id
_entity_poly.type
_entity_poly.pdbx_seq_one_letter_code
_entity_poly.pdbx_strand_id
1 'polypeptide(L)'
;MRHRHGLRKLNRTSSHRLAMLRNMTNSLFTYEAIRTTLPKAKELRRVAEPLITLGKSPTLANRRLAFDRLRDKGVVHKLFSELGPRYAQRPGGYLRILKFGLRVGDSAPMALIELLDRPDPSAEAAADTAPAKGTKADTASKAAKAAKAPKTAKSGKTAKSSKTARAAA
;
A
#
# COMPACT_ATOMS: atom_id res chain seq x y z
N MET A 1 34.38 19.99 0.84
CA MET A 1 34.29 18.88 -0.13
C MET A 1 32.84 18.52 -0.39
N ARG A 2 32.36 18.53 -1.64
CA ARG A 2 30.99 18.19 -2.02
C ARG A 2 30.90 16.69 -2.33
N HIS A 3 30.41 15.87 -1.40
CA HIS A 3 30.36 14.42 -1.56
C HIS A 3 29.23 13.91 -2.45
N ARG A 4 28.24 14.72 -2.81
CA ARG A 4 26.99 14.33 -3.52
C ARG A 4 26.25 13.12 -2.91
N HIS A 5 26.77 12.53 -1.82
CA HIS A 5 26.18 11.40 -1.08
C HIS A 5 25.55 11.92 0.21
N GLY A 6 24.33 12.39 0.11
CA GLY A 6 23.58 12.90 1.25
C GLY A 6 23.17 11.85 2.29
N LEU A 7 23.28 10.57 1.95
CA LEU A 7 22.80 9.46 2.80
C LEU A 7 23.93 8.84 3.63
N ARG A 8 23.60 8.42 4.85
CA ARG A 8 24.51 7.65 5.70
C ARG A 8 24.75 6.27 5.09
N LYS A 9 25.99 5.79 5.12
CA LYS A 9 26.33 4.46 4.61
C LYS A 9 25.64 3.33 5.40
N LEU A 10 25.39 3.51 6.70
CA LEU A 10 24.76 2.54 7.61
C LEU A 10 25.50 1.19 7.62
N ASN A 11 26.79 1.20 7.31
CA ASN A 11 27.64 0.01 7.19
C ASN A 11 27.05 -1.07 6.24
N ARG A 12 26.50 -0.64 5.09
CA ARG A 12 25.83 -1.51 4.11
C ARG A 12 26.25 -1.17 2.69
N THR A 13 26.22 -2.15 1.80
CA THR A 13 26.37 -1.96 0.36
C THR A 13 25.24 -1.07 -0.19
N SER A 14 25.43 -0.46 -1.35
CA SER A 14 24.41 0.43 -1.96
C SER A 14 23.09 -0.27 -2.21
N SER A 15 23.13 -1.47 -2.80
CA SER A 15 21.94 -2.27 -3.08
C SER A 15 21.20 -2.69 -1.81
N HIS A 16 21.91 -3.19 -0.80
CA HIS A 16 21.33 -3.58 0.49
C HIS A 16 20.71 -2.38 1.22
N ARG A 17 21.38 -1.21 1.21
CA ARG A 17 20.85 0.01 1.80
C ARG A 17 19.56 0.47 1.11
N LEU A 18 19.52 0.43 -0.23
CA LEU A 18 18.32 0.77 -0.99
C LEU A 18 17.16 -0.18 -0.68
N ALA A 19 17.41 -1.49 -0.68
CA ALA A 19 16.40 -2.49 -0.34
C ALA A 19 15.88 -2.31 1.11
N MET A 20 16.77 -2.08 2.06
CA MET A 20 16.41 -1.83 3.46
C MET A 20 15.51 -0.60 3.61
N LEU A 21 15.87 0.53 3.00
CA LEU A 21 15.07 1.74 3.09
C LEU A 21 13.72 1.60 2.37
N ARG A 22 13.67 0.88 1.23
CA ARG A 22 12.43 0.54 0.54
C ARG A 22 11.49 -0.26 1.44
N ASN A 23 11.97 -1.35 2.04
CA ASN A 23 11.17 -2.19 2.92
C ASN A 23 10.67 -1.41 4.15
N MET A 24 11.53 -0.57 4.74
CA MET A 24 11.13 0.28 5.87
C MET A 24 10.08 1.32 5.45
N THR A 25 10.16 1.88 4.24
CA THR A 25 9.15 2.81 3.72
C THR A 25 7.82 2.09 3.48
N ASN A 26 7.85 0.89 2.92
CA ASN A 26 6.65 0.07 2.75
C ASN A 26 5.99 -0.21 4.11
N SER A 27 6.77 -0.66 5.10
CA SER A 27 6.27 -0.88 6.46
C SER A 27 5.71 0.39 7.09
N LEU A 28 6.38 1.55 6.90
CA LEU A 28 5.90 2.82 7.43
C LEU A 28 4.56 3.25 6.81
N PHE A 29 4.37 3.06 5.51
CA PHE A 29 3.10 3.41 4.85
C PHE A 29 1.98 2.42 5.17
N THR A 30 2.31 1.16 5.43
CA THR A 30 1.34 0.14 5.83
C THR A 30 0.85 0.36 7.27
N TYR A 31 1.77 0.49 8.21
CA TYR A 31 1.47 0.53 9.65
C TYR A 31 1.43 1.95 10.24
N GLU A 32 1.82 2.94 9.46
CA GLU A 32 1.86 4.37 9.82
C GLU A 32 2.81 4.72 10.99
N ALA A 33 3.31 3.74 11.73
CA ALA A 33 4.31 3.90 12.77
C ALA A 33 5.24 2.68 12.82
N ILE A 34 6.56 2.91 12.91
CA ILE A 34 7.55 1.84 13.03
C ILE A 34 8.64 2.19 14.06
N ARG A 35 9.15 1.17 14.72
CA ARG A 35 10.30 1.31 15.64
C ARG A 35 11.59 0.91 14.93
N THR A 36 12.60 1.75 15.00
CA THR A 36 13.90 1.48 14.39
C THR A 36 15.01 2.23 15.11
N THR A 37 16.27 2.07 14.67
CA THR A 37 17.38 2.83 15.24
C THR A 37 17.34 4.28 14.74
N LEU A 38 17.75 5.22 15.57
CA LEU A 38 17.72 6.66 15.28
C LEU A 38 18.45 7.03 13.98
N PRO A 39 19.63 6.48 13.62
CA PRO A 39 20.27 6.77 12.33
C PRO A 39 19.43 6.33 11.14
N LYS A 40 18.77 5.16 11.21
CA LYS A 40 17.88 4.67 10.13
C LYS A 40 16.62 5.53 10.01
N ALA A 41 16.01 5.93 11.13
CA ALA A 41 14.85 6.82 11.13
C ALA A 41 15.15 8.15 10.42
N LYS A 42 16.31 8.75 10.72
CA LYS A 42 16.74 10.00 10.08
C LYS A 42 16.94 9.88 8.57
N GLU A 43 17.46 8.75 8.09
CA GLU A 43 17.63 8.52 6.64
C GLU A 43 16.31 8.15 5.95
N LEU A 44 15.44 7.41 6.64
CA LEU A 44 14.14 7.02 6.11
C LEU A 44 13.29 8.24 5.73
N ARG A 45 13.35 9.32 6.51
CA ARG A 45 12.63 10.57 6.23
C ARG A 45 12.94 11.10 4.82
N ARG A 46 14.21 11.06 4.41
CA ARG A 46 14.65 11.53 3.08
C ARG A 46 14.08 10.71 1.91
N VAL A 47 13.68 9.46 2.18
CA VAL A 47 13.10 8.57 1.17
C VAL A 47 11.57 8.64 1.20
N ALA A 48 10.96 8.67 2.38
CA ALA A 48 9.52 8.62 2.54
C ALA A 48 8.83 9.96 2.22
N GLU A 49 9.37 11.11 2.65
CA GLU A 49 8.74 12.41 2.41
C GLU A 49 8.55 12.74 0.91
N PRO A 50 9.55 12.52 0.02
CA PRO A 50 9.34 12.74 -1.41
C PRO A 50 8.27 11.86 -2.03
N LEU A 51 8.06 10.65 -1.50
CA LEU A 51 7.01 9.75 -1.96
C LEU A 51 5.61 10.25 -1.57
N ILE A 52 5.47 10.77 -0.35
CA ILE A 52 4.21 11.41 0.09
C ILE A 52 3.93 12.65 -0.79
N THR A 53 4.94 13.44 -1.10
CA THR A 53 4.79 14.58 -2.01
C THR A 53 4.33 14.15 -3.41
N LEU A 54 4.85 13.03 -3.96
CA LEU A 54 4.34 12.45 -5.20
C LEU A 54 2.88 12.00 -5.08
N GLY A 55 2.50 11.47 -3.91
CA GLY A 55 1.14 11.01 -3.61
C GLY A 55 0.08 12.10 -3.73
N LYS A 56 0.44 13.36 -3.47
CA LYS A 56 -0.47 14.51 -3.58
C LYS A 56 -0.97 14.77 -5.01
N SER A 57 -0.17 14.40 -6.02
CA SER A 57 -0.50 14.61 -7.42
C SER A 57 -0.69 13.26 -8.12
N PRO A 58 -1.93 12.74 -8.23
CA PRO A 58 -2.20 11.36 -8.67
C PRO A 58 -2.11 11.18 -10.19
N THR A 59 -1.03 11.69 -10.82
CA THR A 59 -0.77 11.47 -12.24
C THR A 59 -0.24 10.06 -12.51
N LEU A 60 -0.43 9.56 -13.73
CA LEU A 60 0.09 8.25 -14.14
C LEU A 60 1.62 8.19 -14.02
N ALA A 61 2.31 9.27 -14.36
CA ALA A 61 3.76 9.38 -14.23
C ALA A 61 4.22 9.22 -12.77
N ASN A 62 3.55 9.92 -11.84
CA ASN A 62 3.87 9.84 -10.41
C ASN A 62 3.57 8.45 -9.84
N ARG A 63 2.49 7.79 -10.28
CA ARG A 63 2.19 6.39 -9.88
C ARG A 63 3.27 5.42 -10.35
N ARG A 64 3.74 5.56 -11.59
CA ARG A 64 4.83 4.73 -12.13
C ARG A 64 6.14 4.96 -11.37
N LEU A 65 6.48 6.22 -11.07
CA LEU A 65 7.67 6.58 -10.30
C LEU A 65 7.60 6.07 -8.86
N ALA A 66 6.45 6.19 -8.19
CA ALA A 66 6.24 5.65 -6.85
C ALA A 66 6.37 4.12 -6.85
N PHE A 67 5.79 3.44 -7.85
CA PHE A 67 5.92 1.99 -7.98
C PHE A 67 7.37 1.57 -8.24
N ASP A 68 8.13 2.28 -9.06
CA ASP A 68 9.54 1.97 -9.28
C ASP A 68 10.35 2.02 -7.97
N ARG A 69 10.05 2.98 -7.10
CA ARG A 69 10.73 3.14 -5.80
C ARG A 69 10.27 2.15 -4.75
N LEU A 70 8.96 1.84 -4.64
CA LEU A 70 8.37 0.99 -3.59
C LEU A 70 8.31 -0.48 -3.99
N ARG A 71 8.03 -0.78 -5.25
CA ARG A 71 7.87 -2.15 -5.81
C ARG A 71 6.73 -2.95 -5.16
N ASP A 72 5.78 -2.28 -4.52
CA ASP A 72 4.61 -2.88 -3.89
C ASP A 72 3.35 -2.14 -4.36
N LYS A 73 2.41 -2.89 -4.98
CA LYS A 73 1.18 -2.33 -5.55
C LYS A 73 0.21 -1.87 -4.45
N GLY A 74 0.11 -2.63 -3.36
CA GLY A 74 -0.79 -2.31 -2.25
C GLY A 74 -0.39 -1.01 -1.56
N VAL A 75 0.91 -0.85 -1.27
CA VAL A 75 1.45 0.36 -0.65
C VAL A 75 1.30 1.57 -1.58
N VAL A 76 1.53 1.40 -2.88
CA VAL A 76 1.31 2.48 -3.87
C VAL A 76 -0.17 2.86 -3.93
N HIS A 77 -1.08 1.90 -3.89
CA HIS A 77 -2.51 2.21 -3.82
C HIS A 77 -2.83 3.05 -2.58
N LYS A 78 -2.44 2.60 -1.38
CA LYS A 78 -2.63 3.35 -0.12
C LYS A 78 -2.03 4.75 -0.17
N LEU A 79 -0.84 4.90 -0.78
CA LEU A 79 -0.17 6.19 -0.94
C LEU A 79 -1.03 7.22 -1.69
N PHE A 80 -1.70 6.81 -2.79
CA PHE A 80 -2.48 7.73 -3.62
C PHE A 80 -3.95 7.84 -3.22
N SER A 81 -4.53 6.80 -2.58
CA SER A 81 -5.93 6.81 -2.14
C SER A 81 -6.13 7.47 -0.79
N GLU A 82 -5.20 7.29 0.15
CA GLU A 82 -5.34 7.70 1.54
C GLU A 82 -4.35 8.79 1.94
N LEU A 83 -3.04 8.49 1.81
CA LEU A 83 -1.99 9.40 2.29
C LEU A 83 -1.90 10.68 1.46
N GLY A 84 -2.04 10.60 0.13
CA GLY A 84 -2.02 11.77 -0.74
C GLY A 84 -3.06 12.83 -0.36
N PRO A 85 -4.36 12.48 -0.32
CA PRO A 85 -5.42 13.38 0.14
C PRO A 85 -5.22 13.88 1.57
N ARG A 86 -4.83 13.01 2.51
CA ARG A 86 -4.57 13.36 3.91
C ARG A 86 -3.56 14.50 4.05
N TYR A 87 -2.49 14.47 3.28
CA TYR A 87 -1.42 15.47 3.32
C TYR A 87 -1.52 16.57 2.28
N ALA A 88 -2.61 16.68 1.53
CA ALA A 88 -2.75 17.65 0.45
C ALA A 88 -2.43 19.09 0.90
N GLN A 89 -2.91 19.49 2.07
CA GLN A 89 -2.75 20.83 2.63
C GLN A 89 -1.40 21.07 3.33
N ARG A 90 -0.66 20.01 3.65
CA ARG A 90 0.61 20.15 4.39
C ARG A 90 1.77 20.34 3.42
N PRO A 91 2.56 21.43 3.51
CA PRO A 91 3.65 21.71 2.55
C PRO A 91 4.86 20.79 2.71
N GLY A 92 4.98 20.04 3.83
CA GLY A 92 6.10 19.13 4.11
C GLY A 92 6.14 18.71 5.57
N GLY A 93 7.17 17.95 5.97
CA GLY A 93 7.31 17.49 7.35
C GLY A 93 6.20 16.52 7.76
N TYR A 94 5.99 15.48 6.95
CA TYR A 94 4.93 14.51 7.15
C TYR A 94 5.22 13.49 8.25
N LEU A 95 6.48 13.44 8.72
CA LEU A 95 6.97 12.43 9.64
C LEU A 95 7.42 13.05 10.97
N ARG A 96 7.12 12.37 12.06
CA ARG A 96 7.64 12.67 13.40
C ARG A 96 8.60 11.56 13.82
N ILE A 97 9.73 11.93 14.40
CA ILE A 97 10.72 11.00 14.95
C ILE A 97 10.83 11.27 16.45
N LEU A 98 10.42 10.30 17.25
CA LEU A 98 10.51 10.34 18.71
C LEU A 98 11.67 9.45 19.17
N LYS A 99 12.50 9.91 20.09
CA LYS A 99 13.54 9.07 20.71
C LYS A 99 12.87 8.07 21.64
N PHE A 100 13.27 6.80 21.53
CA PHE A 100 12.63 5.69 22.25
C PHE A 100 13.58 4.93 23.18
N GLY A 101 14.59 5.60 23.73
CA GLY A 101 15.56 4.97 24.62
C GLY A 101 16.61 4.16 23.89
N LEU A 102 17.15 3.16 24.56
CA LEU A 102 18.20 2.27 24.09
C LEU A 102 17.66 0.85 23.88
N ARG A 103 18.21 0.13 22.93
CA ARG A 103 17.85 -1.27 22.70
C ARG A 103 18.57 -2.17 23.71
N VAL A 104 17.82 -3.10 24.30
CA VAL A 104 18.39 -4.12 25.19
C VAL A 104 19.36 -4.99 24.38
N GLY A 105 20.52 -5.24 24.92
CA GLY A 105 21.60 -6.03 24.33
C GLY A 105 22.75 -5.18 23.78
N ASP A 106 22.52 -4.33 22.77
CA ASP A 106 23.57 -3.54 22.11
C ASP A 106 23.54 -2.02 22.42
N SER A 107 22.66 -1.60 23.30
CA SER A 107 22.47 -0.18 23.69
C SER A 107 22.34 0.80 22.50
N ALA A 108 21.90 0.32 21.36
CA ALA A 108 21.69 1.18 20.20
C ALA A 108 20.55 2.18 20.44
N PRO A 109 20.72 3.49 20.11
CA PRO A 109 19.66 4.47 20.27
C PRO A 109 18.49 4.15 19.33
N MET A 110 17.31 3.95 19.92
CA MET A 110 16.07 3.63 19.20
C MET A 110 15.25 4.89 18.95
N ALA A 111 14.41 4.83 17.92
CA ALA A 111 13.45 5.87 17.59
C ALA A 111 12.14 5.23 17.10
N LEU A 112 11.04 5.86 17.47
CA LEU A 112 9.75 5.67 16.86
C LEU A 112 9.62 6.71 15.74
N ILE A 113 9.31 6.27 14.53
CA ILE A 113 8.98 7.13 13.41
C ILE A 113 7.50 6.88 13.06
N GLU A 114 6.74 7.95 12.98
CA GLU A 114 5.31 7.91 12.73
C GLU A 114 4.90 8.94 11.68
N LEU A 115 3.81 8.66 10.98
CA LEU A 115 3.13 9.61 10.12
C LEU A 115 2.33 10.58 11.02
N LEU A 116 2.40 11.88 10.71
CA LEU A 116 1.54 12.88 11.33
C LEU A 116 0.09 12.71 10.81
N ASP A 117 -0.86 13.30 11.55
CA ASP A 117 -2.28 13.27 11.18
C ASP A 117 -2.83 11.84 10.99
N ARG A 118 -2.29 10.90 11.77
CA ARG A 118 -2.78 9.54 11.82
C ARG A 118 -4.19 9.55 12.45
N PRO A 119 -5.17 8.84 11.87
CA PRO A 119 -6.44 8.65 12.55
C PRO A 119 -6.19 7.91 13.88
N ASP A 120 -6.81 8.37 14.95
CA ASP A 120 -6.67 7.75 16.25
C ASP A 120 -7.25 6.33 16.20
N PRO A 121 -6.48 5.30 16.60
CA PRO A 121 -6.95 3.91 16.58
C PRO A 121 -8.17 3.68 17.50
N SER A 122 -8.39 4.57 18.47
CA SER A 122 -9.57 4.57 19.31
C SER A 122 -10.84 4.99 18.57
N ALA A 123 -10.73 5.82 17.53
CA ALA A 123 -11.86 6.24 16.71
C ALA A 123 -12.33 5.13 15.72
N GLU A 124 -11.38 4.35 15.19
CA GLU A 124 -11.70 3.20 14.31
C GLU A 124 -12.36 2.05 15.10
N ALA A 125 -11.91 1.76 16.32
CA ALA A 125 -12.52 0.76 17.19
C ALA A 125 -13.95 1.13 17.62
N ALA A 126 -14.31 2.42 17.65
CA ALA A 126 -15.65 2.89 17.94
C ALA A 126 -16.59 2.81 16.73
N ALA A 127 -16.07 2.83 15.51
CA ALA A 127 -16.86 2.71 14.29
C ALA A 127 -17.30 1.27 14.01
N ASP A 128 -16.49 0.27 14.37
CA ASP A 128 -16.79 -1.15 14.19
C ASP A 128 -17.75 -1.73 15.25
N THR A 129 -18.05 -0.98 16.31
CA THR A 129 -18.98 -1.40 17.39
C THR A 129 -20.38 -0.79 17.29
N ALA A 130 -20.73 -0.11 16.20
CA ALA A 130 -22.11 0.34 15.99
C ALA A 130 -22.97 -0.85 15.57
N PRO A 131 -23.93 -1.31 16.42
CA PRO A 131 -24.82 -2.39 16.04
C PRO A 131 -25.73 -1.91 14.92
N ALA A 132 -25.73 -2.64 13.82
CA ALA A 132 -26.72 -2.50 12.76
C ALA A 132 -28.12 -2.64 13.38
N LYS A 133 -28.79 -1.51 13.59
CA LYS A 133 -30.21 -1.47 13.94
C LYS A 133 -30.99 -2.06 12.77
N GLY A 134 -31.46 -3.30 12.99
CA GLY A 134 -32.41 -3.94 12.13
C GLY A 134 -33.69 -3.12 12.06
N THR A 135 -34.06 -2.72 10.86
CA THR A 135 -35.43 -2.37 10.53
C THR A 135 -36.15 -3.62 10.07
N LYS A 136 -36.93 -4.17 10.99
CA LYS A 136 -38.10 -5.03 10.67
C LYS A 136 -39.24 -4.13 10.16
N ALA A 137 -39.76 -4.45 9.04
CA ALA A 137 -41.16 -4.21 8.64
C ALA A 137 -41.44 -5.25 7.57
N ASP A 138 -42.16 -6.34 7.87
CA ASP A 138 -43.62 -6.56 7.65
C ASP A 138 -44.03 -6.18 6.21
N THR A 139 -44.57 -7.01 5.43
CA THR A 139 -45.66 -7.93 5.48
C THR A 139 -45.88 -8.62 4.12
N ALA A 140 -46.14 -9.90 4.21
CA ALA A 140 -47.26 -10.61 3.63
C ALA A 140 -47.63 -10.57 2.14
N SER A 141 -47.67 -11.76 1.63
CA SER A 141 -48.66 -12.34 0.72
C SER A 141 -48.56 -12.03 -0.79
N LYS A 142 -48.33 -12.98 -1.61
CA LYS A 142 -49.37 -13.83 -2.19
C LYS A 142 -48.85 -14.84 -3.20
N ALA A 143 -49.37 -15.94 -3.08
CA ALA A 143 -49.19 -17.20 -3.79
C ALA A 143 -49.40 -17.16 -5.32
N ALA A 144 -48.88 -18.21 -5.90
CA ALA A 144 -49.38 -18.98 -7.03
C ALA A 144 -48.81 -18.68 -8.42
N LYS A 145 -48.20 -19.55 -9.03
CA LYS A 145 -48.63 -20.69 -9.86
C LYS A 145 -47.59 -20.91 -10.98
N ALA A 146 -46.87 -21.97 -10.89
CA ALA A 146 -47.00 -23.14 -11.74
C ALA A 146 -46.52 -23.03 -13.18
N ALA A 147 -45.55 -23.89 -13.42
CA ALA A 147 -45.43 -24.81 -14.56
C ALA A 147 -44.82 -24.27 -15.86
N LYS A 148 -43.73 -24.71 -16.33
CA LYS A 148 -43.54 -25.94 -17.14
C LYS A 148 -42.28 -25.82 -17.97
N ALA A 149 -41.37 -26.74 -17.79
CA ALA A 149 -40.38 -27.07 -18.81
C ALA A 149 -41.08 -27.81 -19.96
N PRO A 150 -40.52 -27.95 -21.17
CA PRO A 150 -39.45 -28.93 -21.38
C PRO A 150 -38.41 -28.65 -22.49
N LYS A 151 -37.23 -29.29 -22.33
CA LYS A 151 -36.39 -30.04 -23.26
C LYS A 151 -36.56 -29.86 -24.78
N THR A 152 -35.43 -29.71 -25.43
CA THR A 152 -34.82 -30.58 -26.51
C THR A 152 -33.58 -29.87 -27.03
N ALA A 153 -32.40 -30.38 -27.00
CA ALA A 153 -31.79 -31.55 -27.63
C ALA A 153 -31.26 -31.25 -29.05
N LYS A 154 -30.01 -31.62 -29.24
CA LYS A 154 -29.27 -32.04 -30.43
C LYS A 154 -28.57 -30.93 -31.23
N SER A 155 -27.32 -31.01 -31.40
CA SER A 155 -26.34 -31.95 -32.01
C SER A 155 -25.70 -31.38 -33.26
N GLY A 156 -24.45 -31.68 -33.41
CA GLY A 156 -23.71 -31.67 -34.71
C GLY A 156 -22.43 -30.85 -34.61
N LYS A 157 -21.24 -31.35 -34.27
CA LYS A 157 -20.35 -32.30 -34.98
C LYS A 157 -19.85 -31.76 -36.34
N THR A 158 -18.59 -31.56 -36.42
CA THR A 158 -17.52 -32.00 -37.35
C THR A 158 -16.61 -30.84 -37.66
N ALA A 159 -15.35 -30.89 -37.38
CA ALA A 159 -14.23 -31.73 -37.79
C ALA A 159 -13.43 -31.15 -38.94
N LYS A 160 -12.11 -31.19 -38.72
CA LYS A 160 -10.99 -31.39 -39.65
C LYS A 160 -10.45 -30.17 -40.37
N SER A 161 -9.21 -29.93 -40.10
CA SER A 161 -7.92 -30.37 -40.73
C SER A 161 -7.51 -29.37 -41.79
N SER A 162 -6.31 -28.97 -41.99
CA SER A 162 -4.98 -29.56 -42.15
C SER A 162 -3.99 -28.40 -42.32
N LYS A 163 -2.79 -28.37 -41.67
CA LYS A 163 -1.52 -28.89 -42.20
C LYS A 163 -1.02 -28.22 -43.50
N THR A 164 0.10 -27.51 -43.38
CA THR A 164 1.33 -27.55 -44.22
C THR A 164 2.11 -26.27 -43.93
N ALA A 165 3.27 -26.23 -43.32
CA ALA A 165 4.62 -26.67 -43.65
C ALA A 165 5.26 -25.97 -44.85
N ARG A 166 6.46 -25.48 -44.57
CA ARG A 166 7.63 -25.17 -45.41
C ARG A 166 7.93 -23.67 -45.49
N ALA A 167 9.06 -23.23 -45.01
CA ALA A 167 10.49 -23.47 -45.21
C ALA A 167 11.12 -22.35 -46.05
N ALA A 168 12.15 -21.79 -45.47
CA ALA A 168 13.41 -21.32 -46.02
C ALA A 168 13.43 -20.21 -47.11
N ALA A 169 14.01 -19.11 -46.76
CA ALA A 169 15.27 -18.57 -47.28
C ALA A 169 15.79 -17.54 -46.27
#